data_0e383da2e7e4a91e50054a73f30a818c
#
_entry.id   0e383da2e7e4a91e50054a73f30a818c
#
_cell.length_a   1.000
_cell.length_b   1.000
_cell.length_c   1.000
_cell.angle_alpha   90.00
_cell.angle_beta   90.00
_cell.angle_gamma   90.00
#
_symmetry.space_group_name_H-M   'P 1'
#
loop_
_entity.id
_entity.type
_entity.pdbx_description
1 polymer ?
#
loop_
_entity_poly.entity_id
_entity_poly.type
_entity_poly.pdbx_seq_one_letter_code
_entity_poly.pdbx_strand_id
1 'polypeptide(L)'
;MKISDLPIKNVIASNDSLIVDNNGTSTQRIKATDLAFAQFAFLPQTRNQIIRGKSLGSAFTEWHKTEIKTGMFNDMFLGDYWEYGGVKWRIVDFNYYNSSENNAKNHIIVLPDQNLSRSAATSAENSTKNYCDSLMYNASASLKSRFATLFGDSHIMGHFDSFANDYGGSSTYPYYSDEALARGGIFTTLPDEIMLFGTHIMASNQAGRNANIHITGRQFAYFKCGAPMPTPTEDFWLRDKSWYNYFVCWRSYRVNQDIWSNQHGLRPFAAITGEPN
;
A
#
# COMPACT_ATOMS: atom_id res chain seq x y z
N MET A 1 -1.43 14.42 -48.58
CA MET A 1 -0.72 15.25 -47.61
C MET A 1 0.36 14.38 -46.98
N LYS A 2 1.63 14.78 -47.09
CA LYS A 2 2.74 14.06 -46.42
C LYS A 2 2.80 14.50 -44.97
N ILE A 3 3.22 13.62 -44.05
CA ILE A 3 3.38 13.94 -42.62
C ILE A 3 4.37 15.13 -42.45
N SER A 4 5.37 15.26 -43.35
CA SER A 4 6.29 16.37 -43.40
C SER A 4 5.64 17.73 -43.64
N ASP A 5 4.42 17.76 -44.14
CA ASP A 5 3.72 19.00 -44.51
C ASP A 5 2.85 19.54 -43.35
N LEU A 6 2.84 18.84 -42.22
CA LEU A 6 2.11 19.26 -41.02
C LEU A 6 2.91 20.34 -40.26
N PRO A 7 2.25 21.34 -39.71
CA PRO A 7 2.95 22.36 -38.91
C PRO A 7 3.59 21.72 -37.66
N ILE A 8 4.83 22.12 -37.41
CA ILE A 8 5.58 21.69 -36.24
C ILE A 8 4.93 22.30 -34.99
N LYS A 9 4.49 21.48 -34.09
CA LYS A 9 3.99 21.92 -32.77
C LYS A 9 5.10 21.71 -31.73
N ASN A 10 5.58 22.81 -31.15
CA ASN A 10 6.69 22.79 -30.18
C ASN A 10 6.27 22.33 -28.77
N VAL A 11 4.97 22.33 -28.45
CA VAL A 11 4.43 21.91 -27.17
C VAL A 11 3.29 20.96 -27.45
N ILE A 12 3.36 19.75 -26.86
CA ILE A 12 2.32 18.75 -26.93
C ILE A 12 1.42 18.92 -25.71
N ALA A 13 0.13 19.22 -25.91
CA ALA A 13 -0.85 19.29 -24.85
C ALA A 13 -1.44 17.89 -24.56
N SER A 14 -2.01 17.71 -23.36
CA SER A 14 -2.55 16.43 -22.90
C SER A 14 -3.64 15.85 -23.80
N ASN A 15 -4.39 16.69 -24.50
CA ASN A 15 -5.48 16.32 -25.42
C ASN A 15 -5.05 16.21 -26.89
N ASP A 16 -3.78 16.47 -27.20
CA ASP A 16 -3.25 16.25 -28.54
C ASP A 16 -3.27 14.76 -28.88
N SER A 17 -3.49 14.46 -30.16
CA SER A 17 -3.45 13.11 -30.68
C SER A 17 -2.30 12.96 -31.64
N LEU A 18 -1.54 11.90 -31.50
CA LEU A 18 -0.49 11.50 -32.42
C LEU A 18 -1.05 10.45 -33.39
N ILE A 19 -0.65 10.55 -34.63
CA ILE A 19 -0.98 9.56 -35.65
C ILE A 19 0.20 8.58 -35.70
N VAL A 20 -0.05 7.31 -35.41
CA VAL A 20 0.94 6.24 -35.50
C VAL A 20 0.58 5.35 -36.68
N ASP A 21 1.48 5.21 -37.62
CA ASP A 21 1.36 4.30 -38.74
C ASP A 21 2.05 2.98 -38.38
N ASN A 22 1.29 1.89 -38.40
CA ASN A 22 1.80 0.56 -38.09
C ASN A 22 2.18 -0.15 -39.39
N ASN A 23 3.32 0.26 -40.00
CA ASN A 23 3.91 -0.33 -41.21
C ASN A 23 2.91 -0.45 -42.38
N GLY A 24 2.05 0.56 -42.57
CA GLY A 24 1.10 0.58 -43.67
C GLY A 24 -0.13 -0.30 -43.52
N THR A 25 -0.30 -0.98 -42.38
CA THR A 25 -1.44 -1.86 -42.14
C THR A 25 -2.62 -1.20 -41.46
N SER A 26 -2.37 -0.18 -40.63
CA SER A 26 -3.41 0.62 -40.01
C SER A 26 -2.85 1.92 -39.43
N THR A 27 -3.60 3.00 -39.58
CA THR A 27 -3.28 4.28 -38.93
C THR A 27 -4.12 4.40 -37.67
N GLN A 28 -3.46 4.53 -36.52
CA GLN A 28 -4.15 4.67 -35.23
C GLN A 28 -3.91 6.06 -34.65
N ARG A 29 -4.89 6.56 -33.91
CA ARG A 29 -4.80 7.76 -33.08
C ARG A 29 -4.42 7.38 -31.67
N ILE A 30 -3.30 7.91 -31.17
CA ILE A 30 -2.89 7.75 -29.78
C ILE A 30 -2.92 9.14 -29.13
N LYS A 31 -3.54 9.27 -27.97
CA LYS A 31 -3.45 10.52 -27.21
C LYS A 31 -2.03 10.73 -26.70
N ALA A 32 -1.60 11.97 -26.63
CA ALA A 32 -0.26 12.31 -26.14
C ALA A 32 -0.01 11.80 -24.72
N THR A 33 -1.05 11.80 -23.87
CA THR A 33 -1.01 11.19 -22.52
C THR A 33 -0.74 9.69 -22.56
N ASP A 34 -1.37 8.98 -23.50
CA ASP A 34 -1.22 7.52 -23.59
C ASP A 34 0.19 7.16 -24.11
N LEU A 35 0.75 7.97 -25.01
CA LEU A 35 2.11 7.78 -25.48
C LEU A 35 3.15 8.08 -24.38
N ALA A 36 2.96 9.12 -23.60
CA ALA A 36 3.81 9.42 -22.47
C ALA A 36 3.83 8.24 -21.48
N PHE A 37 2.66 7.70 -21.14
CA PHE A 37 2.56 6.50 -20.30
C PHE A 37 3.21 5.27 -20.95
N ALA A 38 3.04 5.06 -22.25
CA ALA A 38 3.66 3.95 -22.96
C ALA A 38 5.19 4.05 -22.93
N GLN A 39 5.76 5.23 -23.14
CA GLN A 39 7.21 5.44 -23.07
C GLN A 39 7.80 5.10 -21.70
N PHE A 40 7.09 5.46 -20.62
CA PHE A 40 7.50 5.14 -19.25
C PHE A 40 7.20 3.69 -18.86
N ALA A 41 6.26 3.03 -19.52
CA ALA A 41 5.92 1.62 -19.26
C ALA A 41 7.08 0.66 -19.58
N PHE A 42 7.99 1.03 -20.49
CA PHE A 42 9.17 0.22 -20.81
C PHE A 42 10.28 0.25 -19.75
N LEU A 43 10.20 1.15 -18.77
CA LEU A 43 11.17 1.22 -17.68
C LEU A 43 10.55 0.70 -16.39
N PRO A 44 10.81 -0.55 -15.97
CA PRO A 44 10.21 -1.13 -14.76
C PRO A 44 10.36 -0.25 -13.51
N GLN A 45 11.46 0.49 -13.43
CA GLN A 45 11.78 1.37 -12.30
C GLN A 45 10.93 2.66 -12.25
N THR A 46 10.38 3.12 -13.39
CA THR A 46 9.57 4.35 -13.43
C THR A 46 8.11 4.15 -13.05
N ARG A 47 7.58 2.94 -13.16
CA ARG A 47 6.20 2.64 -12.72
C ARG A 47 5.97 2.91 -11.25
N ASN A 48 7.00 2.68 -10.44
CA ASN A 48 6.96 2.93 -9.00
C ASN A 48 7.03 4.44 -8.66
N GLN A 49 7.00 5.31 -9.66
CA GLN A 49 7.08 6.76 -9.51
C GLN A 49 5.94 7.51 -10.20
N ILE A 50 5.08 6.80 -10.95
CA ILE A 50 3.97 7.41 -11.70
C ILE A 50 2.66 7.05 -11.03
N ILE A 51 1.92 8.08 -10.62
CA ILE A 51 0.56 7.94 -10.10
C ILE A 51 -0.41 8.14 -11.27
N ARG A 52 -1.21 7.11 -11.59
CA ARG A 52 -2.18 7.18 -12.68
C ARG A 52 -3.63 7.19 -12.20
N GLY A 53 -4.01 6.27 -11.31
CA GLY A 53 -5.36 6.19 -10.78
C GLY A 53 -6.42 5.68 -11.76
N LYS A 54 -6.04 4.79 -12.68
CA LYS A 54 -6.93 4.14 -13.64
C LYS A 54 -7.67 2.96 -13.00
N SER A 55 -8.95 2.76 -13.38
CA SER A 55 -9.65 1.53 -13.04
C SER A 55 -9.09 0.36 -13.84
N LEU A 56 -8.76 -0.72 -13.14
CA LEU A 56 -8.36 -2.02 -13.71
C LEU A 56 -9.56 -2.97 -13.86
N GLY A 57 -10.78 -2.48 -13.62
CA GLY A 57 -12.01 -3.25 -13.69
C GLY A 57 -12.45 -3.78 -12.33
N SER A 58 -13.37 -4.76 -12.36
CA SER A 58 -13.97 -5.35 -11.16
C SER A 58 -13.49 -6.78 -10.87
N ALA A 59 -12.56 -7.31 -11.66
CA ALA A 59 -12.06 -8.67 -11.53
C ALA A 59 -10.54 -8.75 -11.62
N PHE A 60 -9.95 -9.60 -10.81
CA PHE A 60 -8.52 -9.96 -10.86
C PHE A 60 -8.34 -11.10 -11.86
N THR A 61 -7.96 -10.75 -13.09
CA THR A 61 -7.91 -11.66 -14.24
C THR A 61 -6.60 -12.42 -14.36
N GLU A 62 -6.55 -13.45 -15.21
CA GLU A 62 -5.31 -14.19 -15.53
C GLU A 62 -4.23 -13.28 -16.14
N TRP A 63 -4.62 -12.22 -16.85
CA TRP A 63 -3.69 -11.22 -17.35
C TRP A 63 -2.98 -10.50 -16.19
N HIS A 64 -3.75 -10.01 -15.19
CA HIS A 64 -3.18 -9.36 -14.01
C HIS A 64 -2.22 -10.29 -13.26
N LYS A 65 -2.59 -11.55 -13.08
CA LYS A 65 -1.76 -12.56 -12.43
C LYS A 65 -0.45 -12.79 -13.19
N THR A 66 -0.51 -12.91 -14.50
CA THR A 66 0.67 -13.10 -15.35
C THR A 66 1.61 -11.90 -15.25
N GLU A 67 1.09 -10.68 -15.32
CA GLU A 67 1.87 -9.46 -15.25
C GLU A 67 2.57 -9.30 -13.89
N ILE A 68 1.89 -9.64 -12.80
CA ILE A 68 2.48 -9.63 -11.47
C ILE A 68 3.52 -10.75 -11.35
N LYS A 69 3.18 -11.98 -11.74
CA LYS A 69 4.08 -13.13 -11.67
C LYS A 69 5.41 -12.87 -12.37
N THR A 70 5.36 -12.32 -13.57
CA THR A 70 6.57 -12.03 -14.35
C THR A 70 7.34 -10.81 -13.87
N GLY A 71 6.76 -9.99 -12.98
CA GLY A 71 7.34 -8.72 -12.54
C GLY A 71 7.34 -7.65 -13.63
N MET A 72 6.65 -7.89 -14.72
CA MET A 72 6.56 -6.91 -15.82
C MET A 72 5.58 -5.80 -15.48
N PHE A 73 4.49 -6.09 -14.77
CA PHE A 73 3.46 -5.14 -14.34
C PHE A 73 2.98 -4.21 -15.47
N ASN A 74 2.89 -4.73 -16.70
CA ASN A 74 2.46 -3.92 -17.84
C ASN A 74 1.07 -3.34 -17.57
N ASP A 75 0.89 -2.06 -17.95
CA ASP A 75 -0.34 -1.30 -17.71
C ASP A 75 -0.87 -1.35 -16.25
N MET A 76 0.05 -1.45 -15.27
CA MET A 76 -0.22 -1.28 -13.85
C MET A 76 0.68 -0.19 -13.28
N PHE A 77 0.11 0.80 -12.61
CA PHE A 77 0.81 1.95 -12.06
C PHE A 77 0.35 2.24 -10.64
N LEU A 78 1.10 3.05 -9.92
CA LEU A 78 0.68 3.53 -8.61
C LEU A 78 -0.67 4.23 -8.72
N GLY A 79 -1.54 3.95 -7.76
CA GLY A 79 -2.86 4.54 -7.72
C GLY A 79 -3.91 3.86 -8.58
N ASP A 80 -3.54 2.97 -9.50
CA ASP A 80 -4.54 2.15 -10.20
C ASP A 80 -5.30 1.25 -9.23
N TYR A 81 -6.53 0.94 -9.55
CA TYR A 81 -7.40 0.24 -8.61
C TYR A 81 -8.38 -0.70 -9.30
N TRP A 82 -8.74 -1.75 -8.60
CA TRP A 82 -9.95 -2.54 -8.89
C TRP A 82 -11.12 -1.95 -8.11
N GLU A 83 -12.30 -2.00 -8.68
CA GLU A 83 -13.54 -1.60 -8.00
C GLU A 83 -14.42 -2.82 -7.80
N TYR A 84 -14.48 -3.30 -6.56
CA TYR A 84 -15.23 -4.50 -6.23
C TYR A 84 -15.91 -4.37 -4.87
N GLY A 85 -17.20 -4.76 -4.81
CA GLY A 85 -18.00 -4.70 -3.58
C GLY A 85 -18.15 -3.28 -3.02
N GLY A 86 -18.16 -2.26 -3.87
CA GLY A 86 -18.24 -0.85 -3.47
C GLY A 86 -16.95 -0.29 -2.87
N VAL A 87 -15.84 -1.02 -2.98
CA VAL A 87 -14.52 -0.63 -2.49
C VAL A 87 -13.57 -0.48 -3.66
N LYS A 88 -12.75 0.58 -3.65
CA LYS A 88 -11.59 0.71 -4.54
C LYS A 88 -10.37 0.11 -3.85
N TRP A 89 -9.80 -0.90 -4.48
CA TRP A 89 -8.64 -1.65 -4.04
C TRP A 89 -7.42 -1.12 -4.80
N ARG A 90 -6.64 -0.24 -4.18
CA ARG A 90 -5.63 0.59 -4.83
C ARG A 90 -4.24 -0.01 -4.73
N ILE A 91 -3.48 0.00 -5.84
CA ILE A 91 -2.04 -0.30 -5.85
C ILE A 91 -1.30 0.86 -5.20
N VAL A 92 -0.61 0.58 -4.10
CA VAL A 92 0.19 1.59 -3.38
C VAL A 92 1.70 1.31 -3.43
N ASP A 93 2.10 0.11 -3.82
CA ASP A 93 3.52 -0.22 -4.02
C ASP A 93 3.69 -1.46 -4.91
N PHE A 94 4.91 -1.66 -5.42
CA PHE A 94 5.35 -2.82 -6.16
C PHE A 94 6.55 -3.44 -5.46
N ASN A 95 6.55 -4.76 -5.25
CA ASN A 95 7.66 -5.51 -4.66
C ASN A 95 8.16 -4.89 -3.34
N TYR A 96 7.23 -4.52 -2.46
CA TYR A 96 7.53 -3.90 -1.17
C TYR A 96 8.39 -4.80 -0.27
N TYR A 97 8.05 -6.07 -0.22
CA TYR A 97 8.72 -7.09 0.60
C TYR A 97 9.84 -7.81 -0.18
N ASN A 98 10.65 -7.09 -0.92
CA ASN A 98 11.74 -7.65 -1.72
C ASN A 98 13.02 -7.85 -0.88
N SER A 99 12.92 -8.59 0.23
CA SER A 99 14.06 -8.99 1.06
C SER A 99 14.26 -10.50 1.03
N SER A 100 15.47 -10.94 1.33
CA SER A 100 15.82 -12.37 1.43
C SER A 100 15.00 -13.12 2.49
N GLU A 101 14.53 -12.42 3.53
CA GLU A 101 13.72 -12.98 4.60
C GLU A 101 12.29 -13.33 4.14
N ASN A 102 11.78 -12.63 3.15
CA ASN A 102 10.42 -12.84 2.65
C ASN A 102 10.33 -13.87 1.53
N ASN A 103 11.46 -14.34 0.98
CA ASN A 103 11.47 -15.20 -0.19
C ASN A 103 10.46 -14.71 -1.26
N ALA A 104 10.45 -13.39 -1.45
CA ALA A 104 9.30 -12.69 -1.98
C ALA A 104 9.15 -12.92 -3.46
N LYS A 105 8.02 -13.50 -3.83
CA LYS A 105 7.51 -13.50 -5.20
C LYS A 105 7.23 -12.05 -5.65
N ASN A 106 7.23 -11.82 -6.95
CA ASN A 106 6.74 -10.54 -7.46
C ASN A 106 5.30 -10.29 -6.98
N HIS A 107 5.07 -9.09 -6.46
CA HIS A 107 3.79 -8.73 -5.85
C HIS A 107 3.50 -7.23 -5.93
N ILE A 108 2.25 -6.90 -5.75
CA ILE A 108 1.78 -5.53 -5.52
C ILE A 108 1.26 -5.40 -4.10
N ILE A 109 1.37 -4.21 -3.52
CA ILE A 109 0.66 -3.88 -2.28
C ILE A 109 -0.65 -3.21 -2.63
N VAL A 110 -1.72 -3.75 -2.07
CA VAL A 110 -3.08 -3.23 -2.25
C VAL A 110 -3.62 -2.69 -0.94
N LEU A 111 -4.09 -1.44 -0.97
CA LEU A 111 -4.74 -0.74 0.13
C LEU A 111 -6.16 -0.34 -0.30
N PRO A 112 -7.21 -0.64 0.49
CA PRO A 112 -8.55 -0.14 0.19
C PRO A 112 -8.65 1.38 0.43
N ASP A 113 -9.41 2.09 -0.40
CA ASP A 113 -9.59 3.54 -0.28
C ASP A 113 -10.41 3.92 0.96
N GLN A 114 -11.16 3.01 1.54
CA GLN A 114 -12.07 3.20 2.67
C GLN A 114 -11.88 2.16 3.76
N ASN A 115 -12.44 2.41 4.93
CA ASN A 115 -12.44 1.46 6.02
C ASN A 115 -13.26 0.22 5.67
N LEU A 116 -12.69 -0.96 5.91
CA LEU A 116 -13.38 -2.24 5.70
C LEU A 116 -14.18 -2.70 6.92
N SER A 117 -13.82 -2.23 8.10
CA SER A 117 -14.43 -2.53 9.39
C SER A 117 -14.06 -1.47 10.41
N ARG A 118 -14.47 -1.64 11.65
CA ARG A 118 -14.07 -0.81 12.81
C ARG A 118 -13.72 -1.70 13.99
N SER A 119 -12.80 -1.24 14.82
CA SER A 119 -12.41 -1.92 16.07
C SER A 119 -11.87 -0.94 17.08
N ALA A 120 -11.94 -1.28 18.37
CA ALA A 120 -11.04 -0.71 19.36
C ALA A 120 -9.61 -1.19 19.08
N ALA A 121 -8.61 -0.44 19.54
CA ALA A 121 -7.23 -0.85 19.36
C ALA A 121 -6.94 -2.12 20.19
N THR A 122 -7.33 -2.14 21.46
CA THR A 122 -7.13 -3.30 22.33
C THR A 122 -8.19 -3.35 23.44
N SER A 123 -8.13 -4.35 24.31
CA SER A 123 -8.93 -4.42 25.53
C SER A 123 -8.20 -3.82 26.72
N ALA A 124 -8.92 -3.53 27.80
CA ALA A 124 -8.35 -2.97 29.03
C ALA A 124 -7.21 -3.83 29.60
N GLU A 125 -7.36 -5.15 29.54
CA GLU A 125 -6.36 -6.11 30.03
C GLU A 125 -5.09 -6.14 29.16
N ASN A 126 -5.19 -5.69 27.91
CA ASN A 126 -4.15 -5.75 26.91
C ASN A 126 -3.66 -4.36 26.50
N SER A 127 -4.01 -3.30 27.22
CA SER A 127 -3.64 -1.91 26.88
C SER A 127 -2.12 -1.68 26.81
N THR A 128 -1.35 -2.51 27.51
CA THR A 128 0.12 -2.48 27.51
C THR A 128 0.76 -3.34 26.42
N LYS A 129 -0.03 -4.22 25.78
CA LYS A 129 0.49 -5.15 24.76
C LYS A 129 0.79 -4.47 23.45
N ASN A 130 1.58 -5.16 22.64
CA ASN A 130 1.95 -4.71 21.29
C ASN A 130 0.80 -4.89 20.30
N TYR A 131 1.00 -4.41 19.07
CA TYR A 131 0.02 -4.53 18.00
C TYR A 131 -0.41 -5.99 17.74
N CYS A 132 0.52 -6.93 17.75
CA CYS A 132 0.24 -8.34 17.43
C CYS A 132 -0.71 -9.04 18.41
N ASP A 133 -0.85 -8.51 19.61
CA ASP A 133 -1.74 -9.04 20.65
C ASP A 133 -3.01 -8.17 20.81
N SER A 134 -3.21 -7.23 19.89
CA SER A 134 -4.31 -6.27 19.94
C SER A 134 -5.59 -6.79 19.27
N LEU A 135 -6.72 -6.18 19.63
CA LEU A 135 -8.00 -6.45 18.96
C LEU A 135 -7.95 -6.01 17.48
N MET A 136 -7.32 -4.87 17.19
CA MET A 136 -7.21 -4.36 15.82
C MET A 136 -6.35 -5.27 14.94
N TYR A 137 -5.33 -5.95 15.49
CA TYR A 137 -4.57 -6.96 14.76
C TYR A 137 -5.45 -8.16 14.37
N ASN A 138 -6.14 -8.74 15.33
CA ASN A 138 -7.02 -9.88 15.10
C ASN A 138 -8.15 -9.53 14.12
N ALA A 139 -8.76 -8.36 14.29
CA ALA A 139 -9.79 -7.86 13.39
C ALA A 139 -9.23 -7.59 11.99
N SER A 140 -8.02 -7.02 11.87
CA SER A 140 -7.33 -6.80 10.60
C SER A 140 -7.01 -8.12 9.90
N ALA A 141 -6.49 -9.10 10.63
CA ALA A 141 -6.20 -10.43 10.10
C ALA A 141 -7.45 -11.14 9.55
N SER A 142 -8.61 -10.98 10.21
CA SER A 142 -9.88 -11.54 9.75
C SER A 142 -10.36 -10.95 8.42
N LEU A 143 -9.91 -9.74 8.07
CA LEU A 143 -10.25 -9.07 6.82
C LEU A 143 -9.53 -9.66 5.60
N LYS A 144 -8.63 -10.64 5.76
CA LYS A 144 -8.05 -11.42 4.65
C LYS A 144 -9.13 -11.93 3.71
N SER A 145 -10.27 -12.38 4.25
CA SER A 145 -11.40 -12.87 3.47
C SER A 145 -11.96 -11.84 2.48
N ARG A 146 -11.90 -10.55 2.81
CA ARG A 146 -12.35 -9.46 1.92
C ARG A 146 -11.42 -9.32 0.71
N PHE A 147 -10.10 -9.45 0.91
CA PHE A 147 -9.14 -9.51 -0.19
C PHE A 147 -9.29 -10.79 -1.00
N ALA A 148 -9.50 -11.94 -0.34
CA ALA A 148 -9.67 -13.22 -1.00
C ALA A 148 -10.85 -13.25 -1.96
N THR A 149 -11.92 -12.52 -1.67
CA THR A 149 -13.09 -12.45 -2.55
C THR A 149 -12.76 -11.85 -3.93
N LEU A 150 -11.85 -10.87 -4.00
CA LEU A 150 -11.43 -10.26 -5.26
C LEU A 150 -10.22 -10.97 -5.86
N PHE A 151 -9.18 -11.22 -5.06
CA PHE A 151 -7.87 -11.65 -5.55
C PHE A 151 -7.69 -13.17 -5.53
N GLY A 152 -8.52 -13.91 -4.79
CA GLY A 152 -8.34 -15.34 -4.50
C GLY A 152 -7.41 -15.54 -3.29
N ASP A 153 -7.75 -16.47 -2.42
CA ASP A 153 -7.00 -16.70 -1.17
C ASP A 153 -5.54 -17.10 -1.40
N SER A 154 -5.29 -17.93 -2.43
CA SER A 154 -3.95 -18.36 -2.81
C SER A 154 -3.05 -17.26 -3.37
N HIS A 155 -3.60 -16.14 -3.78
CA HIS A 155 -2.85 -15.00 -4.31
C HIS A 155 -2.53 -13.94 -3.25
N ILE A 156 -2.99 -14.10 -2.02
CA ILE A 156 -2.62 -13.23 -0.91
C ILE A 156 -1.33 -13.77 -0.31
N MET A 157 -0.22 -13.08 -0.56
CA MET A 157 1.10 -13.49 -0.12
C MET A 157 1.25 -13.33 1.39
N GLY A 158 1.64 -14.40 2.08
CA GLY A 158 2.13 -14.30 3.44
C GLY A 158 3.52 -13.67 3.46
N HIS A 159 3.71 -12.69 4.31
CA HIS A 159 4.97 -11.97 4.45
C HIS A 159 5.45 -11.94 5.90
N PHE A 160 6.72 -11.62 6.04
CA PHE A 160 7.34 -11.35 7.33
C PHE A 160 7.32 -9.84 7.57
N ASP A 161 6.92 -9.43 8.75
CA ASP A 161 6.89 -8.03 9.12
C ASP A 161 7.44 -7.83 10.52
N SER A 162 8.08 -6.68 10.74
CA SER A 162 8.58 -6.26 12.03
C SER A 162 7.65 -5.19 12.61
N PHE A 163 7.22 -5.39 13.83
CA PHE A 163 6.37 -4.46 14.54
C PHE A 163 7.17 -3.74 15.62
N ALA A 164 7.41 -2.46 15.43
CA ALA A 164 8.02 -1.64 16.45
C ALA A 164 6.98 -1.36 17.51
N ASN A 165 6.99 -2.07 18.64
CA ASN A 165 6.15 -1.63 19.76
C ASN A 165 5.97 -2.65 20.85
N ASP A 166 6.96 -2.85 21.66
CA ASP A 166 6.70 -3.34 22.99
C ASP A 166 6.99 -2.25 24.02
N TYR A 167 5.97 -1.89 24.78
CA TYR A 167 6.13 -1.08 25.96
C TYR A 167 6.27 -2.03 27.15
N GLY A 168 7.45 -2.56 27.34
CA GLY A 168 7.78 -3.41 28.49
C GLY A 168 7.89 -2.60 29.76
N GLY A 169 6.83 -2.61 30.52
CA GLY A 169 6.63 -2.53 31.96
C GLY A 169 7.55 -1.77 32.90
N SER A 170 8.39 -0.84 32.46
CA SER A 170 9.12 0.04 33.38
C SER A 170 8.87 1.48 33.05
N SER A 171 8.50 2.25 34.05
CA SER A 171 8.18 3.67 33.96
C SER A 171 9.30 4.58 33.48
N THR A 172 10.48 4.02 33.19
CA THR A 172 11.66 4.79 32.87
C THR A 172 12.21 4.56 31.46
N TYR A 173 11.98 3.38 30.85
CA TYR A 173 12.45 3.08 29.50
C TYR A 173 11.54 2.07 28.79
N PRO A 174 11.07 2.35 27.59
CA PRO A 174 10.46 1.32 26.75
C PRO A 174 11.55 0.36 26.30
N TYR A 175 11.45 -0.88 26.71
CA TYR A 175 12.27 -1.95 26.17
C TYR A 175 11.56 -2.51 24.92
N TYR A 176 12.24 -2.47 23.81
CA TYR A 176 11.89 -3.24 22.64
C TYR A 176 12.54 -4.61 22.84
N SER A 177 11.78 -5.67 22.95
CA SER A 177 12.34 -7.01 22.83
C SER A 177 12.39 -7.39 21.37
N ASP A 178 13.56 -7.64 20.84
CA ASP A 178 13.75 -8.03 19.43
C ASP A 178 12.94 -9.28 19.05
N GLU A 179 12.64 -10.16 19.99
CA GLU A 179 11.92 -11.40 19.78
C GLU A 179 10.39 -11.24 19.58
N ALA A 180 9.81 -10.18 20.12
CA ALA A 180 8.35 -9.96 20.01
C ALA A 180 7.94 -9.24 18.73
N LEU A 181 8.89 -8.72 17.96
CA LEU A 181 8.67 -7.74 16.91
C LEU A 181 8.58 -8.33 15.51
N ALA A 182 9.04 -9.54 15.32
CA ALA A 182 9.12 -10.15 14.00
C ALA A 182 8.17 -11.34 13.90
N ARG A 183 7.23 -11.29 12.97
CA ARG A 183 6.29 -12.39 12.68
C ARG A 183 6.22 -12.69 11.20
N GLY A 184 6.28 -13.97 10.86
CA GLY A 184 6.03 -14.48 9.52
C GLY A 184 4.58 -14.93 9.35
N GLY A 185 4.16 -15.13 8.10
CA GLY A 185 2.83 -15.63 7.77
C GLY A 185 1.72 -14.60 7.95
N ILE A 186 2.05 -13.31 7.88
CA ILE A 186 1.09 -12.22 7.93
C ILE A 186 0.53 -12.02 6.54
N PHE A 187 -0.78 -12.06 6.39
CA PHE A 187 -1.46 -11.89 5.11
C PHE A 187 -2.09 -10.51 4.95
N THR A 188 -2.63 -9.97 6.04
CA THR A 188 -3.24 -8.63 6.09
C THR A 188 -2.88 -7.95 7.40
N THR A 189 -2.48 -6.69 7.34
CA THR A 189 -2.09 -5.90 8.51
C THR A 189 -2.39 -4.41 8.27
N LEU A 190 -2.47 -3.63 9.35
CA LEU A 190 -2.59 -2.18 9.25
C LEU A 190 -1.25 -1.56 8.85
N PRO A 191 -1.25 -0.44 8.10
CA PRO A 191 -0.03 0.30 7.84
C PRO A 191 0.48 0.97 9.12
N ASP A 192 1.78 1.26 9.14
CA ASP A 192 2.41 2.12 10.13
C ASP A 192 2.64 3.54 9.60
N GLU A 193 3.15 4.42 10.47
CA GLU A 193 3.47 5.80 10.10
C GLU A 193 4.54 5.88 9.01
N ILE A 194 5.54 5.00 9.05
CA ILE A 194 6.62 4.99 8.03
C ILE A 194 6.04 4.62 6.67
N MET A 195 5.17 3.63 6.60
CA MET A 195 4.54 3.21 5.34
C MET A 195 3.72 4.32 4.69
N LEU A 196 3.07 5.15 5.49
CA LEU A 196 2.24 6.24 4.98
C LEU A 196 3.01 7.56 4.81
N PHE A 197 3.86 7.93 5.76
CA PHE A 197 4.46 9.28 5.84
C PHE A 197 5.98 9.29 5.66
N GLY A 198 6.63 8.13 5.63
CA GLY A 198 8.08 8.01 5.50
C GLY A 198 8.85 8.28 6.78
N THR A 199 8.17 8.60 7.87
CA THR A 199 8.74 8.90 9.18
C THR A 199 7.74 8.63 10.30
N HIS A 200 8.24 8.42 11.49
CA HIS A 200 7.39 8.47 12.69
C HIS A 200 7.02 9.91 13.02
N ILE A 201 5.77 10.13 13.37
CA ILE A 201 5.20 11.42 13.75
C ILE A 201 4.80 11.39 15.22
N MET A 202 3.92 10.46 15.60
CA MET A 202 3.42 10.31 16.97
C MET A 202 4.16 9.21 17.75
N ALA A 203 4.61 8.15 17.09
CA ALA A 203 5.38 7.09 17.72
C ALA A 203 6.86 7.48 17.96
N SER A 204 7.32 8.60 17.41
CA SER A 204 8.72 9.02 17.36
C SER A 204 9.42 9.16 18.71
N ASN A 205 8.70 9.59 19.73
CA ASN A 205 9.29 9.84 21.05
C ASN A 205 9.72 8.57 21.79
N GLN A 206 9.25 7.40 21.37
CA GLN A 206 9.51 6.13 22.00
C GLN A 206 10.47 5.26 21.16
N ALA A 207 10.37 5.36 19.85
CA ALA A 207 11.15 4.56 18.89
C ALA A 207 12.58 5.08 18.66
N GLY A 208 12.85 6.33 18.96
CA GLY A 208 14.12 7.01 18.62
C GLY A 208 15.38 6.48 19.32
N ARG A 209 15.28 5.45 20.15
CA ARG A 209 16.42 4.92 20.89
C ARG A 209 17.02 3.62 20.32
N ASN A 210 16.29 2.93 19.45
CA ASN A 210 16.81 1.74 18.75
C ASN A 210 16.60 1.89 17.25
N ALA A 211 17.55 2.52 16.58
CA ALA A 211 17.56 2.73 15.14
C ALA A 211 17.48 1.42 14.31
N ASN A 212 17.76 0.29 14.93
CA ASN A 212 17.83 -1.01 14.25
C ASN A 212 16.47 -1.67 14.02
N ILE A 213 15.40 -1.24 14.68
CA ILE A 213 14.08 -1.90 14.63
C ILE A 213 13.26 -1.45 13.44
N HIS A 214 13.60 -0.33 12.82
CA HIS A 214 12.82 0.29 11.74
C HIS A 214 13.41 0.07 10.34
N ILE A 215 14.40 -0.80 10.21
CA ILE A 215 15.18 -0.97 8.97
C ILE A 215 14.36 -1.59 7.85
N THR A 216 13.27 -2.29 8.14
CA THR A 216 12.47 -2.98 7.12
C THR A 216 11.32 -2.14 6.58
N GLY A 217 10.89 -1.11 7.29
CA GLY A 217 9.78 -0.24 6.87
C GLY A 217 10.26 0.87 5.93
N ARG A 218 9.70 0.94 4.74
CA ARG A 218 9.84 2.09 3.85
C ARG A 218 8.47 2.68 3.54
N GLN A 219 8.43 3.94 3.14
CA GLN A 219 7.21 4.55 2.68
C GLN A 219 6.69 3.84 1.43
N PHE A 220 5.39 3.56 1.37
CA PHE A 220 4.77 3.08 0.14
C PHE A 220 4.98 4.09 -0.98
N ALA A 221 5.37 3.59 -2.14
CA ALA A 221 5.73 4.42 -3.29
C ALA A 221 4.62 5.41 -3.69
N TYR A 222 3.35 5.03 -3.55
CA TYR A 222 2.19 5.89 -3.78
C TYR A 222 2.26 7.18 -2.96
N PHE A 223 2.47 7.07 -1.65
CA PHE A 223 2.57 8.23 -0.76
C PHE A 223 3.90 8.97 -0.91
N LYS A 224 5.00 8.25 -1.14
CA LYS A 224 6.31 8.84 -1.41
C LYS A 224 6.30 9.74 -2.63
N CYS A 225 5.50 9.41 -3.64
CA CYS A 225 5.30 10.23 -4.84
C CYS A 225 4.32 11.39 -4.64
N GLY A 226 3.87 11.64 -3.41
CA GLY A 226 3.02 12.78 -3.06
C GLY A 226 1.52 12.55 -3.29
N ALA A 227 1.08 11.31 -3.48
CA ALA A 227 -0.36 11.04 -3.60
C ALA A 227 -1.08 11.31 -2.27
N PRO A 228 -2.30 11.87 -2.31
CA PRO A 228 -3.08 12.11 -1.12
C PRO A 228 -3.61 10.81 -0.51
N MET A 229 -3.87 10.83 0.80
CA MET A 229 -4.60 9.77 1.47
C MET A 229 -6.00 9.60 0.85
N PRO A 230 -6.36 8.40 0.36
CA PRO A 230 -7.71 8.14 -0.10
C PRO A 230 -8.72 8.34 1.03
N THR A 231 -9.89 8.92 0.73
CA THR A 231 -10.94 9.24 1.72
C THR A 231 -10.38 9.80 3.03
N PRO A 232 -9.74 10.98 3.02
CA PRO A 232 -9.00 11.51 4.16
C PRO A 232 -9.89 11.91 5.34
N THR A 233 -11.20 11.93 5.15
CA THR A 233 -12.20 12.21 6.19
C THR A 233 -12.51 11.02 7.08
N GLU A 234 -12.14 9.80 6.66
CA GLU A 234 -12.36 8.61 7.47
C GLU A 234 -11.24 8.42 8.49
N ASP A 235 -11.60 8.27 9.74
CA ASP A 235 -10.66 7.96 10.81
C ASP A 235 -10.34 6.46 10.80
N PHE A 236 -9.05 6.08 10.92
CA PHE A 236 -8.61 4.69 11.00
C PHE A 236 -7.36 4.52 11.83
N TRP A 237 -7.21 3.33 12.43
CA TRP A 237 -6.03 2.95 13.18
C TRP A 237 -4.82 2.73 12.28
N LEU A 238 -3.65 3.13 12.80
CA LEU A 238 -2.34 2.62 12.38
C LEU A 238 -1.86 1.56 13.38
N ARG A 239 -0.88 0.77 13.01
CA ARG A 239 -0.35 -0.27 13.90
C ARG A 239 0.62 0.26 14.95
N ASP A 240 1.01 1.52 14.86
CA ASP A 240 1.93 2.14 15.79
C ASP A 240 1.27 2.48 17.13
N LYS A 241 2.07 2.35 18.17
CA LYS A 241 1.70 2.77 19.52
C LYS A 241 2.47 4.04 19.87
N SER A 242 1.77 5.04 20.40
CA SER A 242 2.40 6.32 20.76
C SER A 242 2.81 6.40 22.23
N TRP A 243 1.99 5.85 23.13
CA TRP A 243 2.17 5.87 24.58
C TRP A 243 1.40 4.68 25.21
N TYR A 244 1.51 4.48 26.51
CA TYR A 244 0.91 3.40 27.31
C TYR A 244 -0.46 2.90 26.79
N ASN A 245 -1.42 3.81 26.73
CA ASN A 245 -2.81 3.53 26.40
C ASN A 245 -3.24 4.19 25.08
N TYR A 246 -2.29 4.69 24.29
CA TYR A 246 -2.58 5.43 23.07
C TYR A 246 -1.97 4.74 21.86
N PHE A 247 -2.78 4.58 20.84
CA PHE A 247 -2.35 4.10 19.54
C PHE A 247 -2.44 5.24 18.52
N VAL A 248 -1.63 5.15 17.49
CA VAL A 248 -1.63 6.13 16.41
C VAL A 248 -2.84 5.88 15.51
N CYS A 249 -3.47 6.95 15.09
CA CYS A 249 -4.57 6.91 14.15
C CYS A 249 -4.48 8.05 13.14
N TRP A 250 -5.05 7.84 11.95
CA TRP A 250 -5.40 8.91 11.05
C TRP A 250 -6.75 9.48 11.49
N ARG A 251 -6.83 10.78 11.70
CA ARG A 251 -8.06 11.43 12.14
C ARG A 251 -8.10 12.88 11.68
N SER A 252 -9.21 13.26 11.07
CA SER A 252 -9.43 14.66 10.69
C SER A 252 -8.29 15.25 9.87
N TYR A 253 -7.87 14.56 8.80
CA TYR A 253 -6.81 14.96 7.86
C TYR A 253 -5.38 14.99 8.43
N ARG A 254 -5.13 14.37 9.56
CA ARG A 254 -3.81 14.35 10.20
C ARG A 254 -3.54 13.07 10.98
N VAL A 255 -2.28 12.82 11.23
CA VAL A 255 -1.87 11.83 12.23
C VAL A 255 -2.21 12.34 13.62
N ASN A 256 -2.77 11.47 14.42
CA ASN A 256 -3.16 11.75 15.81
C ASN A 256 -2.93 10.49 16.64
N GLN A 257 -3.15 10.61 17.94
CA GLN A 257 -3.19 9.47 18.85
C GLN A 257 -4.56 9.44 19.53
N ASP A 258 -5.03 8.24 19.83
CA ASP A 258 -6.27 8.07 20.54
C ASP A 258 -6.18 6.92 21.55
N ILE A 259 -7.07 6.95 22.54
CA ILE A 259 -7.10 5.96 23.61
C ILE A 259 -7.53 4.58 23.05
N TRP A 260 -6.94 3.54 23.58
CA TRP A 260 -7.10 2.16 23.13
C TRP A 260 -8.55 1.67 23.02
N SER A 261 -9.47 2.23 23.82
CA SER A 261 -10.89 1.82 23.85
C SER A 261 -11.77 2.45 22.77
N ASN A 262 -11.27 3.50 22.11
CA ASN A 262 -12.03 4.17 21.07
C ASN A 262 -12.13 3.30 19.81
N GLN A 263 -13.20 3.52 19.04
CA GLN A 263 -13.49 2.78 17.83
C GLN A 263 -13.05 3.59 16.60
N HIS A 264 -12.05 3.10 15.88
CA HIS A 264 -11.66 3.66 14.59
C HIS A 264 -11.77 2.60 13.47
N GLY A 265 -11.71 3.07 12.25
CA GLY A 265 -11.72 2.23 11.07
C GLY A 265 -10.51 1.31 11.00
N LEU A 266 -10.66 0.22 10.27
CA LEU A 266 -9.58 -0.67 9.89
C LEU A 266 -9.41 -0.60 8.37
N ARG A 267 -8.22 -0.17 7.95
CA ARG A 267 -7.82 -0.07 6.55
C ARG A 267 -6.54 -0.89 6.33
N PRO A 268 -6.65 -2.22 6.36
CA PRO A 268 -5.51 -3.10 6.19
C PRO A 268 -5.01 -3.08 4.74
N PHE A 269 -3.75 -3.45 4.55
CA PHE A 269 -3.19 -3.76 3.25
C PHE A 269 -2.86 -5.23 3.13
N ALA A 270 -2.69 -5.70 1.90
CA ALA A 270 -2.20 -7.03 1.58
C ALA A 270 -1.19 -6.99 0.44
N ALA A 271 -0.27 -7.94 0.43
CA ALA A 271 0.60 -8.22 -0.69
C ALA A 271 -0.09 -9.25 -1.61
N ILE A 272 -0.29 -8.89 -2.88
CA ILE A 272 -0.97 -9.73 -3.87
C ILE A 272 0.05 -10.21 -4.90
N THR A 273 0.17 -11.53 -5.04
CA THR A 273 1.07 -12.18 -6.00
C THR A 273 0.30 -12.77 -7.19
N GLY A 274 0.98 -12.88 -8.33
CA GLY A 274 0.45 -13.57 -9.50
C GLY A 274 0.58 -15.09 -9.42
N GLU A 275 1.44 -15.60 -8.51
CA GLU A 275 1.62 -17.03 -8.29
C GLU A 275 0.82 -17.48 -7.06
N PRO A 276 0.13 -18.62 -7.13
CA PRO A 276 -0.46 -19.23 -5.93
C PRO A 276 0.61 -19.52 -4.86
N ASN A 277 0.24 -19.34 -3.59
CA ASN A 277 1.06 -19.72 -2.45
C ASN A 277 1.13 -21.24 -2.31
#